data_7372fe8691f92527df80743e06a418ad
#
_entry.id   7372fe8691f92527df80743e06a418ad
#
_cell.length_a   1.000
_cell.length_b   1.000
_cell.length_c   1.000
_cell.angle_alpha   90.00
_cell.angle_beta   90.00
_cell.angle_gamma   90.00
#
_symmetry.space_group_name_H-M   'P 1'
#
loop_
_entity.id
_entity.type
_entity.pdbx_description
1 polymer ?
#
loop_
_entity_poly.entity_id
_entity_poly.type
_entity_poly.pdbx_seq_one_letter_code
_entity_poly.pdbx_strand_id
1 'polypeptide(L)'
;MKVNVSIDDITPHPFSSTRVIEKCEDLLQTFPNMKFSLFVPVAYWRTMKSGTTTNKPLYISEDQEFCETLMELSDDNYEIGFHGYYHGIPSKSDNDEFQYLNYNDALQKIDLMLEEVDKAGLS
;
A
#
# COMPACT_ATOMS: atom_id res chain seq x y z
N MET A 1 -24.05 9.94 11.76
CA MET A 1 -23.01 10.19 10.73
C MET A 1 -21.93 9.14 10.85
N LYS A 2 -21.50 8.60 9.71
CA LYS A 2 -20.39 7.67 9.66
C LYS A 2 -19.23 8.35 8.94
N VAL A 3 -18.01 8.17 9.45
CA VAL A 3 -16.79 8.72 8.85
C VAL A 3 -15.85 7.57 8.53
N ASN A 4 -15.43 7.49 7.27
CA ASN A 4 -14.38 6.61 6.80
C ASN A 4 -13.23 7.46 6.27
N VAL A 5 -12.02 7.17 6.70
CA VAL A 5 -10.81 7.85 6.24
C VAL A 5 -9.99 6.87 5.40
N SER A 6 -9.71 7.25 4.16
CA SER A 6 -8.84 6.47 3.26
C SER A 6 -7.43 7.05 3.29
N ILE A 7 -6.44 6.19 3.41
CA ILE A 7 -5.02 6.57 3.43
C ILE A 7 -4.31 5.77 2.36
N ASP A 8 -3.78 6.48 1.36
CA ASP A 8 -3.04 5.87 0.26
C ASP A 8 -1.57 5.67 0.62
N ASP A 9 -0.92 4.80 -0.11
CA ASP A 9 0.54 4.62 -0.09
C ASP A 9 1.10 4.22 1.26
N ILE A 10 0.51 3.19 1.86
CA ILE A 10 1.11 2.52 3.01
C ILE A 10 2.12 1.49 2.48
N THR A 11 3.40 1.72 2.69
CA THR A 11 4.49 0.96 2.04
C THR A 11 5.65 0.68 3.00
N PRO A 12 6.58 -0.20 2.63
CA PRO A 12 7.86 -0.32 3.35
C PRO A 12 8.81 0.87 3.16
N HIS A 13 8.48 1.83 2.29
CA HIS A 13 9.31 3.02 2.06
C HIS A 13 9.27 3.96 3.28
N PRO A 14 10.42 4.50 3.72
CA PRO A 14 10.48 5.31 4.95
C PRO A 14 9.64 6.58 4.92
N PHE A 15 9.35 7.15 3.73
CA PHE A 15 8.53 8.35 3.60
C PHE A 15 7.04 8.07 3.40
N SER A 16 6.65 6.81 3.31
CA SER A 16 5.26 6.38 3.09
C SER A 16 4.97 5.14 3.95
N SER A 17 5.40 5.15 5.21
CA SER A 17 5.44 3.97 6.06
C SER A 17 4.16 3.76 6.88
N THR A 18 4.16 2.69 7.67
CA THR A 18 3.10 2.38 8.64
C THR A 18 2.99 3.37 9.80
N ARG A 19 3.88 4.36 9.89
CA ARG A 19 3.87 5.37 10.97
C ARG A 19 2.55 6.12 11.07
N VAL A 20 1.83 6.30 9.95
CA VAL A 20 0.51 6.95 9.95
C VAL A 20 -0.50 6.18 10.80
N ILE A 21 -0.32 4.88 10.98
CA ILE A 21 -1.21 4.05 11.80
C ILE A 21 -1.21 4.52 13.27
N GLU A 22 -0.09 5.05 13.76
CA GLU A 22 -0.03 5.64 15.10
C GLU A 22 -1.06 6.77 15.26
N LYS A 23 -1.24 7.60 14.22
CA LYS A 23 -2.23 8.66 14.22
C LYS A 23 -3.66 8.11 14.16
N CYS A 24 -3.86 7.04 13.43
CA CYS A 24 -5.15 6.35 13.39
C CYS A 24 -5.50 5.81 14.78
N GLU A 25 -4.55 5.17 15.45
CA GLU A 25 -4.74 4.65 16.80
C GLU A 25 -5.05 5.79 17.81
N ASP A 26 -4.37 6.93 17.70
CA ASP A 26 -4.66 8.11 18.52
C ASP A 26 -6.11 8.57 18.31
N LEU A 27 -6.57 8.63 17.09
CA LEU A 27 -7.95 9.00 16.77
C LEU A 27 -8.98 8.02 17.34
N LEU A 28 -8.65 6.74 17.35
CA LEU A 28 -9.53 5.70 17.89
C LEU A 28 -9.70 5.80 19.41
N GLN A 29 -8.78 6.46 20.11
CA GLN A 29 -8.96 6.73 21.55
C GLN A 29 -10.17 7.64 21.80
N THR A 30 -10.43 8.60 20.90
CA THR A 30 -11.56 9.52 21.00
C THR A 30 -12.77 9.03 20.22
N PHE A 31 -12.55 8.40 19.07
CA PHE A 31 -13.59 7.95 18.14
C PHE A 31 -13.45 6.44 17.86
N PRO A 32 -13.82 5.58 18.81
CA PRO A 32 -13.54 4.14 18.71
C PRO A 32 -14.26 3.42 17.57
N ASN A 33 -15.26 4.06 16.98
CA ASN A 33 -16.03 3.48 15.88
C ASN A 33 -15.56 3.97 14.49
N MET A 34 -14.48 4.77 14.42
CA MET A 34 -13.93 5.21 13.14
C MET A 34 -13.46 4.00 12.31
N LYS A 35 -13.60 4.15 10.99
CA LYS A 35 -13.11 3.17 10.01
C LYS A 35 -12.02 3.80 9.16
N PHE A 36 -10.95 3.05 8.94
CA PHE A 36 -9.83 3.44 8.08
C PHE A 36 -9.68 2.42 6.96
N SER A 37 -9.56 2.92 5.73
CA SER A 37 -9.18 2.10 4.57
C SER A 37 -7.74 2.41 4.21
N LEU A 38 -6.87 1.43 4.33
CA LEU A 38 -5.44 1.58 4.05
C LEU A 38 -5.14 0.97 2.69
N PHE A 39 -4.56 1.75 1.78
CA PHE A 39 -4.25 1.31 0.43
C PHE A 39 -2.75 1.08 0.26
N VAL A 40 -2.40 -0.16 -0.11
CA VAL A 40 -1.03 -0.68 -0.08
C VAL A 40 -0.55 -1.02 -1.50
N PRO A 41 0.39 -0.25 -2.07
CA PRO A 41 1.11 -0.68 -3.26
C PRO A 41 1.97 -1.91 -2.92
N VAL A 42 1.86 -2.98 -3.71
CA VAL A 42 2.46 -4.26 -3.31
C VAL A 42 3.95 -4.40 -3.64
N ALA A 43 4.45 -3.57 -4.55
CA ALA A 43 5.87 -3.55 -4.96
C ALA A 43 6.29 -2.09 -5.23
N TYR A 44 6.07 -1.23 -4.28
CA TYR A 44 6.26 0.22 -4.41
C TYR A 44 7.66 0.55 -4.91
N TRP A 45 7.76 1.28 -6.02
CA TRP A 45 9.04 1.60 -6.63
C TRP A 45 9.08 3.03 -7.15
N ARG A 46 9.84 3.86 -6.47
CA ARG A 46 10.06 5.24 -6.89
C ARG A 46 11.38 5.35 -7.63
N THR A 47 11.34 5.84 -8.85
CA THR A 47 12.52 5.94 -9.71
C THR A 47 12.81 7.36 -10.18
N MET A 48 11.90 8.33 -9.94
CA MET A 48 11.99 9.66 -10.57
C MET A 48 12.33 10.77 -9.59
N LYS A 49 11.66 10.86 -8.44
CA LYS A 49 11.84 11.99 -7.54
C LYS A 49 13.10 11.82 -6.70
N SER A 50 14.06 12.73 -6.90
CA SER A 50 15.32 12.76 -6.16
C SER A 50 15.10 12.72 -4.64
N GLY A 51 15.92 11.95 -3.95
CA GLY A 51 15.84 11.76 -2.50
C GLY A 51 14.82 10.75 -2.05
N THR A 52 13.97 10.23 -2.95
CA THR A 52 12.95 9.22 -2.62
C THR A 52 13.11 7.92 -3.39
N THR A 53 14.05 7.85 -4.33
CA THR A 53 14.24 6.68 -5.19
C THR A 53 14.82 5.49 -4.44
N THR A 54 14.45 4.29 -4.89
CA THR A 54 15.04 3.04 -4.41
C THR A 54 15.66 2.27 -5.58
N ASN A 55 16.66 1.43 -5.30
CA ASN A 55 17.36 0.66 -6.34
C ASN A 55 16.50 -0.46 -6.92
N LYS A 56 15.48 -0.88 -6.19
CA LYS A 56 14.59 -1.98 -6.57
C LYS A 56 13.18 -1.75 -6.03
N PRO A 57 12.17 -2.46 -6.56
CA PRO A 57 10.84 -2.46 -5.97
C PRO A 57 10.86 -2.92 -4.51
N LEU A 58 10.00 -2.32 -3.70
CA LEU A 58 9.83 -2.71 -2.30
C LEU A 58 8.67 -3.71 -2.20
N TYR A 59 8.97 -4.99 -2.43
CA TYR A 59 7.98 -6.05 -2.33
C TYR A 59 7.53 -6.23 -0.88
N ILE A 60 6.22 -6.17 -0.64
CA ILE A 60 5.69 -6.32 0.72
C ILE A 60 6.02 -7.69 1.31
N SER A 61 6.04 -8.74 0.48
CA SER A 61 6.39 -10.10 0.93
C SER A 61 7.82 -10.23 1.45
N GLU A 62 8.70 -9.31 1.11
CA GLU A 62 10.09 -9.27 1.58
C GLU A 62 10.27 -8.51 2.90
N ASP A 63 9.20 -7.90 3.42
CA ASP A 63 9.24 -7.13 4.67
C ASP A 63 8.27 -7.73 5.69
N GLN A 64 8.79 -8.64 6.50
CA GLN A 64 7.99 -9.37 7.47
C GLN A 64 7.37 -8.45 8.52
N GLU A 65 8.13 -7.47 9.01
CA GLU A 65 7.64 -6.52 10.02
C GLU A 65 6.47 -5.70 9.48
N PHE A 66 6.58 -5.24 8.25
CA PHE A 66 5.49 -4.53 7.57
C PHE A 66 4.21 -5.37 7.50
N CYS A 67 4.34 -6.63 7.05
CA CYS A 67 3.20 -7.55 6.94
C CYS A 67 2.58 -7.84 8.30
N GLU A 68 3.40 -8.09 9.31
CA GLU A 68 2.93 -8.34 10.68
C GLU A 68 2.17 -7.14 11.24
N THR A 69 2.66 -5.94 11.02
CA THR A 69 1.99 -4.70 11.44
C THR A 69 0.58 -4.62 10.85
N LEU A 70 0.44 -4.92 9.57
CA LEU A 70 -0.88 -4.90 8.91
C LEU A 70 -1.80 -6.02 9.42
N MET A 71 -1.26 -7.21 9.63
CA MET A 71 -2.04 -8.37 10.11
C MET A 71 -2.57 -8.19 11.53
N GLU A 72 -1.89 -7.40 12.36
CA GLU A 72 -2.28 -7.15 13.74
C GLU A 72 -3.38 -6.09 13.90
N LEU A 73 -3.74 -5.39 12.82
CA LEU A 73 -4.78 -4.36 12.86
C LEU A 73 -6.16 -4.97 13.09
N SER A 74 -6.98 -4.26 13.88
CA SER A 74 -8.36 -4.68 14.16
C SER A 74 -9.23 -4.62 12.91
N ASP A 75 -9.89 -5.71 12.56
CA ASP A 75 -10.87 -5.76 11.47
C ASP A 75 -12.09 -4.85 11.73
N ASP A 76 -12.34 -4.51 12.98
CA ASP A 76 -13.44 -3.60 13.34
C ASP A 76 -13.18 -2.16 12.89
N ASN A 77 -11.91 -1.77 12.75
CA ASN A 77 -11.52 -0.39 12.47
C ASN A 77 -10.76 -0.23 11.17
N TYR A 78 -10.16 -1.29 10.63
CA TYR A 78 -9.30 -1.20 9.45
C TYR A 78 -9.72 -2.16 8.36
N GLU A 79 -9.65 -1.66 7.13
CA GLU A 79 -9.75 -2.46 5.91
C GLU A 79 -8.50 -2.20 5.08
N ILE A 80 -7.90 -3.26 4.55
CA ILE A 80 -6.72 -3.16 3.69
C ILE A 80 -7.13 -3.42 2.26
N GLY A 81 -6.85 -2.45 1.39
CA GLY A 81 -6.95 -2.60 -0.05
C GLY A 81 -5.57 -2.55 -0.68
N PHE A 82 -5.45 -3.05 -1.90
CA PHE A 82 -4.18 -3.02 -2.61
C PHE A 82 -4.22 -1.98 -3.71
N HIS A 83 -3.12 -1.22 -3.85
CA HIS A 83 -3.07 0.05 -4.56
C HIS A 83 -1.98 -0.01 -5.63
N GLY A 84 -2.22 -0.81 -6.66
CA GLY A 84 -1.27 -1.01 -7.73
C GLY A 84 -0.13 -1.97 -7.38
N TYR A 85 0.76 -2.14 -8.34
CA TYR A 85 1.96 -2.96 -8.20
C TYR A 85 3.16 -2.07 -7.85
N TYR A 86 3.76 -1.39 -8.85
CA TYR A 86 4.85 -0.44 -8.61
C TYR A 86 4.39 0.94 -8.16
N HIS A 87 3.12 1.28 -8.34
CA HIS A 87 2.53 2.60 -8.20
C HIS A 87 2.89 3.58 -9.31
N GLY A 88 3.97 3.36 -10.02
CA GLY A 88 4.42 4.19 -11.12
C GLY A 88 4.93 3.36 -12.30
N ILE A 89 5.55 4.04 -13.25
CA ILE A 89 6.18 3.44 -14.42
C ILE A 89 7.68 3.64 -14.26
N PRO A 90 8.47 2.57 -14.06
CA PRO A 90 9.92 2.69 -13.84
C PRO A 90 10.59 3.57 -14.88
N SER A 91 11.41 4.52 -14.43
CA SER A 91 12.15 5.50 -15.24
C SER A 91 11.28 6.50 -16.02
N LYS A 92 9.97 6.56 -15.76
CA LYS A 92 9.04 7.48 -16.43
C LYS A 92 8.16 8.27 -15.49
N SER A 93 7.57 7.63 -14.49
CA SER A 93 6.62 8.26 -13.59
C SER A 93 6.57 7.52 -12.25
N ASP A 94 6.35 8.25 -11.16
CA ASP A 94 6.12 7.68 -9.85
C ASP A 94 4.63 7.41 -9.54
N ASN A 95 3.70 7.81 -10.42
CA ASN A 95 2.27 7.84 -10.09
C ASN A 95 1.30 7.26 -11.13
N ASP A 96 1.72 6.96 -12.36
CA ASP A 96 0.79 6.72 -13.48
C ASP A 96 0.80 5.28 -14.00
N GLU A 97 0.88 4.33 -13.09
CA GLU A 97 1.12 2.91 -13.42
C GLU A 97 0.15 2.32 -14.44
N PHE A 98 -1.15 2.62 -14.31
CA PHE A 98 -2.19 2.02 -15.15
C PHE A 98 -2.62 2.89 -16.32
N GLN A 99 -2.18 4.15 -16.38
CA GLN A 99 -2.71 5.14 -17.33
C GLN A 99 -2.54 4.73 -18.80
N TYR A 100 -1.43 4.09 -19.14
CA TYR A 100 -1.09 3.76 -20.52
C TYR A 100 -1.18 2.26 -20.83
N LEU A 101 -1.69 1.45 -19.89
CA LEU A 101 -1.81 -0.01 -20.09
C LEU A 101 -3.04 -0.33 -20.94
N ASN A 102 -2.90 -1.30 -21.84
CA ASN A 102 -4.06 -1.92 -22.47
C ASN A 102 -4.70 -2.93 -21.49
N TYR A 103 -5.84 -3.48 -21.88
CA TYR A 103 -6.61 -4.41 -21.03
C TYR A 103 -5.79 -5.64 -20.61
N ASN A 104 -5.08 -6.26 -21.57
CA ASN A 104 -4.30 -7.48 -21.28
C ASN A 104 -3.12 -7.19 -20.36
N ASP A 105 -2.42 -6.08 -20.55
CA ASP A 105 -1.30 -5.67 -19.69
C ASP A 105 -1.79 -5.35 -18.28
N ALA A 106 -2.96 -4.71 -18.17
CA ALA A 106 -3.57 -4.43 -16.88
C ALA A 106 -3.94 -5.71 -16.13
N LEU A 107 -4.50 -6.72 -16.84
CA LEU A 107 -4.79 -8.02 -16.23
C LEU A 107 -3.55 -8.72 -15.72
N GLN A 108 -2.46 -8.73 -16.51
CA GLN A 108 -1.19 -9.32 -16.09
C GLN A 108 -0.65 -8.64 -14.81
N LYS A 109 -0.78 -7.33 -14.75
CA LYS A 109 -0.33 -6.58 -13.57
C LYS A 109 -1.17 -6.90 -12.34
N ILE A 110 -2.48 -7.05 -12.50
CA ILE A 110 -3.38 -7.47 -11.41
C ILE A 110 -3.01 -8.88 -10.93
N ASP A 111 -2.70 -9.80 -11.85
CA ASP A 111 -2.25 -11.14 -11.47
C ASP A 111 -0.97 -11.10 -10.65
N LEU A 112 0.00 -10.26 -11.03
CA LEU A 112 1.22 -10.04 -10.24
C LEU A 112 0.92 -9.47 -8.86
N MET A 113 -0.03 -8.54 -8.76
CA MET A 113 -0.48 -8.00 -7.48
C MET A 113 -1.04 -9.11 -6.57
N LEU A 114 -1.92 -9.95 -7.11
CA LEU A 114 -2.53 -11.05 -6.37
C LEU A 114 -1.50 -12.06 -5.88
N GLU A 115 -0.53 -12.40 -6.72
CA GLU A 115 0.59 -13.27 -6.34
C GLU A 115 1.39 -12.69 -5.18
N GLU A 116 1.69 -11.39 -5.21
CA GLU A 116 2.47 -10.74 -4.17
C GLU A 116 1.69 -10.65 -2.86
N VAL A 117 0.41 -10.35 -2.91
CA VAL A 117 -0.48 -10.35 -1.74
C VAL A 117 -0.52 -11.72 -1.09
N ASP A 118 -0.60 -12.77 -1.91
CA ASP A 118 -0.61 -14.15 -1.43
C ASP A 118 0.72 -14.51 -0.75
N LYS A 119 1.84 -14.18 -1.37
CA LYS A 119 3.18 -14.39 -0.78
C LYS A 119 3.35 -13.65 0.54
N ALA A 120 2.75 -12.48 0.67
CA ALA A 120 2.80 -11.68 1.89
C ALA A 120 1.91 -12.21 3.01
N GLY A 121 1.01 -13.16 2.71
CA GLY A 121 0.06 -13.69 3.68
C GLY A 121 -1.08 -12.74 4.01
N LEU A 122 -1.38 -11.79 3.13
CA LEU A 122 -2.40 -10.75 3.34
C LEU A 122 -3.68 -10.99 2.52
N SER A 123 -3.74 -12.11 1.82
CA SER A 123 -4.93 -12.47 1.02
C SER A 123 -6.11 -12.92 1.88
#